data_19ce5f9177b599850afe451d2183f630
#
_entry.id   19ce5f9177b599850afe451d2183f630
#
_cell.length_a   1.000
_cell.length_b   1.000
_cell.length_c   1.000
_cell.angle_alpha   90.00
_cell.angle_beta   90.00
_cell.angle_gamma   90.00
#
_symmetry.space_group_name_H-M   'P 1'
#
loop_
_entity.id
_entity.type
_entity.pdbx_description
1 polymer ?
#
loop_
_entity_poly.entity_id
_entity_poly.type
_entity_poly.pdbx_seq_one_letter_code
_entity_poly.pdbx_strand_id
1 'polypeptide(L)'
;EFRRVLFRSSLREFVYNVIVNEFSGPRPSDQVLDGLVAYINDIDFLPNPKIAPGGRLGTQASVAEHRGEALFFKPFPKQAELSCAGCHIPGGTFNDQVRHDVGSGGLVKTPTLLNANFNAPYFHDGRYDTYEQVVEHFDRVFDLELSTQDVQDLVAYLNAVGDGERPFDKDGVVLRMKEVLELSSVLEAAIPAADTAVVSLAVTGVGAELRELTEHIPDIRNTSIGGKDQRLAAR
;
A
#
# COMPACT_ATOMS: atom_id res chain seq x y z
N GLU A 1 -14.41 -20.53 14.09
CA GLU A 1 -14.54 -19.63 15.28
C GLU A 1 -13.71 -18.36 15.09
N PHE A 2 -12.49 -18.45 14.57
CA PHE A 2 -11.58 -17.35 14.27
C PHE A 2 -12.20 -16.26 13.34
N ARG A 3 -13.04 -16.66 12.39
CA ARG A 3 -13.70 -15.75 11.42
C ARG A 3 -14.76 -14.82 12.01
N ARG A 4 -15.34 -15.16 13.18
CA ARG A 4 -16.38 -14.34 13.81
C ARG A 4 -15.83 -13.21 14.67
N VAL A 5 -14.61 -13.35 15.16
CA VAL A 5 -13.96 -12.36 16.04
C VAL A 5 -13.50 -11.14 15.24
N LEU A 6 -12.92 -11.33 14.05
CA LEU A 6 -12.38 -10.26 13.20
C LEU A 6 -13.41 -9.24 12.69
N PHE A 7 -14.70 -9.57 12.66
CA PHE A 7 -15.74 -8.69 12.13
C PHE A 7 -16.54 -7.91 13.20
N ARG A 8 -16.24 -8.10 14.47
CA ARG A 8 -16.95 -7.42 15.58
C ARG A 8 -16.03 -6.69 16.57
N SER A 9 -14.73 -6.87 16.45
CA SER A 9 -13.76 -6.23 17.32
C SER A 9 -13.34 -4.86 16.77
N SER A 10 -13.08 -3.92 17.67
CA SER A 10 -12.43 -2.67 17.31
C SER A 10 -10.99 -2.94 16.81
N LEU A 11 -10.41 -2.00 16.04
CA LEU A 11 -9.00 -2.10 15.64
C LEU A 11 -8.07 -2.32 16.86
N ARG A 12 -8.38 -1.67 17.98
CA ARG A 12 -7.63 -1.83 19.23
C ARG A 12 -7.69 -3.25 19.78
N GLU A 13 -8.86 -3.87 19.76
CA GLU A 13 -9.04 -5.26 20.18
C GLU A 13 -8.34 -6.23 19.21
N PHE A 14 -8.38 -5.95 17.92
CA PHE A 14 -7.64 -6.71 16.90
C PHE A 14 -6.14 -6.67 17.19
N VAL A 15 -5.54 -5.48 17.36
CA VAL A 15 -4.11 -5.32 17.68
C VAL A 15 -3.73 -6.07 18.96
N TYR A 16 -4.55 -5.94 20.02
CA TYR A 16 -4.34 -6.69 21.27
C TYR A 16 -4.32 -8.20 21.02
N ASN A 17 -5.31 -8.73 20.30
CA ASN A 17 -5.42 -10.16 20.02
C ASN A 17 -4.24 -10.69 19.21
N VAL A 18 -3.78 -9.95 18.22
CA VAL A 18 -2.59 -10.31 17.42
C VAL A 18 -1.35 -10.42 18.33
N ILE A 19 -1.10 -9.42 19.17
CA ILE A 19 0.08 -9.40 20.05
C ILE A 19 0.03 -10.54 21.07
N VAL A 20 -1.09 -10.67 21.79
CA VAL A 20 -1.17 -11.54 22.96
C VAL A 20 -1.53 -12.97 22.60
N ASN A 21 -2.53 -13.16 21.72
CA ASN A 21 -3.09 -14.48 21.46
C ASN A 21 -2.42 -15.19 20.28
N GLU A 22 -2.01 -14.44 19.24
CA GLU A 22 -1.38 -15.05 18.07
C GLU A 22 0.13 -15.16 18.22
N PHE A 23 0.79 -14.09 18.65
CA PHE A 23 2.24 -14.06 18.84
C PHE A 23 2.70 -14.41 20.25
N SER A 24 1.78 -14.71 21.18
CA SER A 24 2.11 -15.01 22.57
C SER A 24 2.97 -13.94 23.25
N GLY A 25 2.80 -12.68 22.82
CA GLY A 25 3.53 -11.54 23.37
C GLY A 25 2.99 -11.09 24.73
N PRO A 26 3.74 -10.26 25.44
CA PRO A 26 3.26 -9.69 26.70
C PRO A 26 2.07 -8.75 26.45
N ARG A 27 1.22 -8.61 27.47
CA ARG A 27 0.11 -7.65 27.40
C ARG A 27 0.66 -6.23 27.24
N PRO A 28 0.36 -5.52 26.12
CA PRO A 28 0.80 -4.15 25.93
C PRO A 28 0.07 -3.19 26.86
N SER A 29 0.70 -2.07 27.21
CA SER A 29 0.05 -0.98 27.94
C SER A 29 -1.03 -0.31 27.06
N ASP A 30 -1.96 0.41 27.67
CA ASP A 30 -2.98 1.16 26.94
C ASP A 30 -2.35 2.19 26.00
N GLN A 31 -1.28 2.85 26.43
CA GLN A 31 -0.54 3.83 25.61
C GLN A 31 0.08 3.18 24.35
N VAL A 32 0.65 1.99 24.47
CA VAL A 32 1.18 1.23 23.32
C VAL A 32 0.07 0.84 22.36
N LEU A 33 -1.06 0.35 22.87
CA LEU A 33 -2.20 -0.01 22.02
C LEU A 33 -2.77 1.20 21.30
N ASP A 34 -2.94 2.32 21.97
CA ASP A 34 -3.47 3.54 21.38
C ASP A 34 -2.50 4.13 20.35
N GLY A 35 -1.18 4.06 20.62
CA GLY A 35 -0.16 4.43 19.66
C GLY A 35 -0.14 3.55 18.40
N LEU A 36 -0.26 2.24 18.56
CA LEU A 36 -0.36 1.30 17.42
C LEU A 36 -1.63 1.52 16.60
N VAL A 37 -2.75 1.78 17.25
CA VAL A 37 -4.02 2.10 16.57
C VAL A 37 -3.90 3.41 15.81
N ALA A 38 -3.31 4.44 16.40
CA ALA A 38 -3.07 5.72 15.73
C ALA A 38 -2.18 5.53 14.51
N TYR A 39 -1.07 4.81 14.64
CA TYR A 39 -0.17 4.49 13.54
C TYR A 39 -0.87 3.74 12.40
N ILE A 40 -1.64 2.68 12.71
CA ILE A 40 -2.36 1.92 11.68
C ILE A 40 -3.40 2.78 10.97
N ASN A 41 -4.07 3.69 11.68
CA ASN A 41 -5.05 4.60 11.09
C ASN A 41 -4.42 5.70 10.22
N ASP A 42 -3.13 5.98 10.40
CA ASP A 42 -2.37 6.95 9.60
C ASP A 42 -1.76 6.32 8.33
N ILE A 43 -1.80 5.00 8.21
CA ILE A 43 -1.34 4.30 7.01
C ILE A 43 -2.33 4.56 5.87
N ASP A 44 -1.85 5.18 4.80
CA ASP A 44 -2.62 5.44 3.60
C ASP A 44 -1.88 4.92 2.35
N PHE A 45 -2.58 4.88 1.24
CA PHE A 45 -1.98 4.52 -0.04
C PHE A 45 -1.02 5.60 -0.52
N LEU A 46 0.05 5.18 -1.21
CA LEU A 46 0.94 6.13 -1.87
C LEU A 46 0.15 6.94 -2.91
N PRO A 47 0.38 8.25 -3.01
CA PRO A 47 -0.26 9.08 -4.02
C PRO A 47 0.00 8.56 -5.42
N ASN A 48 -1.02 8.57 -6.26
CA ASN A 48 -0.90 8.18 -7.66
C ASN A 48 -1.42 9.32 -8.57
N PRO A 49 -0.52 10.06 -9.24
CA PRO A 49 -0.90 11.22 -10.05
C PRO A 49 -1.67 10.85 -11.31
N LYS A 50 -1.67 9.57 -11.71
CA LYS A 50 -2.44 9.08 -12.85
C LYS A 50 -3.93 8.88 -12.53
N ILE A 51 -4.29 8.79 -11.23
CA ILE A 51 -5.66 8.58 -10.79
C ILE A 51 -6.32 9.91 -10.44
N ALA A 52 -7.36 10.25 -11.16
CA ALA A 52 -8.21 11.40 -10.87
C ALA A 52 -9.22 11.10 -9.75
N PRO A 53 -9.86 12.12 -9.14
CA PRO A 53 -10.94 11.91 -8.18
C PRO A 53 -12.03 10.98 -8.74
N GLY A 54 -12.45 10.00 -7.92
CA GLY A 54 -13.40 8.96 -8.35
C GLY A 54 -12.77 7.73 -8.95
N GLY A 55 -11.41 7.63 -8.97
CA GLY A 55 -10.69 6.42 -9.32
C GLY A 55 -10.55 6.16 -10.84
N ARG A 56 -10.91 7.13 -11.68
CA ARG A 56 -10.68 7.08 -13.13
C ARG A 56 -9.29 7.58 -13.48
N LEU A 57 -8.72 7.12 -14.60
CA LEU A 57 -7.46 7.64 -15.08
C LEU A 57 -7.59 9.12 -15.49
N GLY A 58 -6.60 9.91 -15.10
CA GLY A 58 -6.46 11.33 -15.44
C GLY A 58 -5.64 11.55 -16.72
N THR A 59 -5.38 12.83 -17.02
CA THR A 59 -4.67 13.25 -18.25
C THR A 59 -3.21 12.85 -18.31
N GLN A 60 -2.63 12.37 -17.22
CA GLN A 60 -1.24 11.88 -17.19
C GLN A 60 -1.13 10.41 -17.65
N ALA A 61 -2.25 9.72 -17.83
CA ALA A 61 -2.26 8.36 -18.30
C ALA A 61 -2.04 8.30 -19.83
N SER A 62 -1.34 7.25 -20.26
CA SER A 62 -1.07 6.98 -21.68
C SER A 62 -2.31 6.47 -22.42
N VAL A 63 -2.22 6.46 -23.75
CA VAL A 63 -3.30 5.92 -24.60
C VAL A 63 -3.55 4.42 -24.35
N ALA A 64 -2.50 3.64 -24.10
CA ALA A 64 -2.64 2.21 -23.77
C ALA A 64 -3.35 2.01 -22.43
N GLU A 65 -3.00 2.78 -21.40
CA GLU A 65 -3.65 2.76 -20.10
C GLU A 65 -5.14 3.12 -20.19
N HIS A 66 -5.52 4.12 -20.97
CA HIS A 66 -6.92 4.45 -21.22
C HIS A 66 -7.68 3.38 -22.01
N ARG A 67 -7.04 2.68 -22.96
CA ARG A 67 -7.68 1.52 -23.60
C ARG A 67 -7.90 0.39 -22.61
N GLY A 68 -6.92 0.11 -21.75
CA GLY A 68 -7.04 -0.86 -20.68
C GLY A 68 -8.13 -0.48 -19.67
N GLU A 69 -8.26 0.80 -19.35
CA GLU A 69 -9.38 1.30 -18.54
C GLU A 69 -10.72 0.99 -19.19
N ALA A 70 -10.87 1.24 -20.48
CA ALA A 70 -12.12 0.94 -21.20
C ALA A 70 -12.46 -0.55 -21.15
N LEU A 71 -11.47 -1.43 -21.31
CA LEU A 71 -11.63 -2.89 -21.15
C LEU A 71 -12.01 -3.29 -19.74
N PHE A 72 -11.41 -2.67 -18.73
CA PHE A 72 -11.68 -2.94 -17.32
C PHE A 72 -13.14 -2.63 -16.92
N PHE A 73 -13.75 -1.64 -17.54
CA PHE A 73 -15.17 -1.28 -17.34
C PHE A 73 -16.13 -2.02 -18.27
N LYS A 74 -15.61 -2.71 -19.30
CA LYS A 74 -16.45 -3.41 -20.27
C LYS A 74 -17.14 -4.61 -19.62
N PRO A 75 -18.46 -4.79 -19.85
CA PRO A 75 -19.15 -6.00 -19.42
C PRO A 75 -18.52 -7.26 -20.01
N PHE A 76 -18.52 -8.35 -19.23
CA PHE A 76 -18.00 -9.64 -19.69
C PHE A 76 -18.88 -10.21 -20.80
N PRO A 77 -18.30 -10.84 -21.85
CA PRO A 77 -19.07 -11.29 -23.00
C PRO A 77 -20.19 -12.28 -22.67
N LYS A 78 -19.96 -13.18 -21.73
CA LYS A 78 -20.91 -14.23 -21.35
C LYS A 78 -21.69 -13.95 -20.06
N GLN A 79 -21.33 -12.89 -19.33
CA GLN A 79 -21.90 -12.50 -18.03
C GLN A 79 -21.97 -10.96 -17.98
N ALA A 80 -22.90 -10.39 -18.74
CA ALA A 80 -23.00 -8.95 -18.97
C ALA A 80 -23.25 -8.11 -17.69
N GLU A 81 -23.66 -8.75 -16.60
CA GLU A 81 -23.78 -8.14 -15.26
C GLU A 81 -22.41 -7.99 -14.54
N LEU A 82 -21.37 -8.64 -15.03
CA LEU A 82 -20.03 -8.58 -14.46
C LEU A 82 -19.09 -7.73 -15.32
N SER A 83 -18.14 -7.15 -14.66
CA SER A 83 -16.95 -6.49 -15.24
C SER A 83 -15.83 -6.48 -14.18
N CYS A 84 -14.60 -6.21 -14.56
CA CYS A 84 -13.52 -6.03 -13.59
C CYS A 84 -13.86 -4.92 -12.59
N ALA A 85 -14.38 -3.78 -13.09
CA ALA A 85 -14.81 -2.66 -12.28
C ALA A 85 -16.01 -2.95 -11.37
N GLY A 86 -16.76 -4.03 -11.61
CA GLY A 86 -17.89 -4.45 -10.78
C GLY A 86 -17.46 -4.96 -9.41
N CYS A 87 -16.31 -5.65 -9.34
CA CYS A 87 -15.70 -6.10 -8.09
C CYS A 87 -14.63 -5.10 -7.62
N HIS A 88 -13.78 -4.63 -8.51
CA HIS A 88 -12.77 -3.61 -8.22
C HIS A 88 -13.33 -2.21 -8.47
N ILE A 89 -14.16 -1.73 -7.54
CA ILE A 89 -14.88 -0.45 -7.66
C ILE A 89 -13.92 0.74 -7.49
N PRO A 90 -13.68 1.57 -8.53
CA PRO A 90 -12.67 2.62 -8.47
C PRO A 90 -12.88 3.63 -7.34
N GLY A 91 -14.10 4.12 -7.15
CA GLY A 91 -14.44 5.04 -6.05
C GLY A 91 -14.41 4.42 -4.65
N GLY A 92 -14.29 3.07 -4.54
CA GLY A 92 -14.24 2.30 -3.31
C GLY A 92 -12.86 1.71 -3.00
N THR A 93 -11.78 2.41 -3.35
CA THR A 93 -10.40 1.90 -3.24
C THR A 93 -10.14 0.64 -4.07
N PHE A 94 -10.82 0.51 -5.21
CA PHE A 94 -10.79 -0.67 -6.09
C PHE A 94 -11.16 -1.98 -5.39
N ASN A 95 -12.19 -1.95 -4.57
CA ASN A 95 -12.59 -3.05 -3.71
C ASN A 95 -14.09 -2.93 -3.36
N ASP A 96 -14.85 -4.01 -3.48
CA ASP A 96 -16.27 -4.09 -3.12
C ASP A 96 -16.51 -4.67 -1.72
N GLN A 97 -15.46 -5.06 -1.00
CA GLN A 97 -15.50 -5.69 0.32
C GLN A 97 -16.24 -7.05 0.34
N VAL A 98 -16.54 -7.64 -0.81
CA VAL A 98 -17.26 -8.91 -0.96
C VAL A 98 -16.28 -10.06 -1.25
N ARG A 99 -16.73 -11.28 -1.11
CA ARG A 99 -15.98 -12.50 -1.47
C ARG A 99 -16.58 -13.11 -2.71
N HIS A 100 -15.70 -13.45 -3.64
CA HIS A 100 -16.05 -14.06 -4.92
C HIS A 100 -15.28 -15.37 -5.14
N ASP A 101 -15.89 -16.29 -5.86
CA ASP A 101 -15.17 -17.41 -6.47
C ASP A 101 -14.60 -16.92 -7.82
N VAL A 102 -13.30 -16.82 -7.86
CA VAL A 102 -12.56 -16.39 -9.06
C VAL A 102 -11.72 -17.54 -9.63
N GLY A 103 -12.16 -18.80 -9.42
CA GLY A 103 -11.44 -19.98 -9.91
C GLY A 103 -10.12 -20.24 -9.17
N SER A 104 -9.96 -19.70 -7.97
CA SER A 104 -8.72 -19.84 -7.20
C SER A 104 -8.80 -20.86 -6.05
N GLY A 105 -9.87 -21.65 -6.00
CA GLY A 105 -10.04 -22.72 -5.02
C GLY A 105 -10.88 -22.35 -3.81
N GLY A 106 -11.68 -21.30 -3.90
CA GLY A 106 -12.63 -20.89 -2.87
C GLY A 106 -13.05 -19.44 -2.96
N LEU A 107 -13.90 -19.02 -2.02
CA LEU A 107 -14.34 -17.63 -1.92
C LEU A 107 -13.25 -16.76 -1.32
N VAL A 108 -12.69 -15.87 -2.11
CA VAL A 108 -11.66 -14.90 -1.72
C VAL A 108 -12.20 -13.48 -1.75
N LYS A 109 -11.72 -12.63 -0.84
CA LYS A 109 -12.10 -11.23 -0.78
C LYS A 109 -11.41 -10.46 -1.92
N THR A 110 -12.14 -9.56 -2.57
CA THR A 110 -11.57 -8.65 -3.56
C THR A 110 -10.44 -7.83 -2.93
N PRO A 111 -9.19 -7.92 -3.40
CA PRO A 111 -8.12 -7.05 -2.93
C PRO A 111 -8.22 -5.66 -3.57
N THR A 112 -7.64 -4.66 -2.93
CA THR A 112 -7.44 -3.36 -3.59
C THR A 112 -6.45 -3.49 -4.74
N LEU A 113 -6.59 -2.63 -5.76
CA LEU A 113 -5.59 -2.47 -6.82
C LEU A 113 -4.61 -1.31 -6.54
N LEU A 114 -4.93 -0.44 -5.56
CA LEU A 114 -4.04 0.66 -5.19
C LEU A 114 -2.72 0.10 -4.64
N ASN A 115 -1.63 0.62 -5.16
CA ASN A 115 -0.25 0.21 -4.83
C ASN A 115 0.04 -1.29 -5.04
N ALA A 116 -0.76 -1.98 -5.84
CA ALA A 116 -0.62 -3.41 -6.05
C ALA A 116 0.68 -3.80 -6.80
N ASN A 117 1.35 -2.87 -7.49
CA ASN A 117 2.68 -3.08 -8.09
C ASN A 117 3.74 -3.49 -7.06
N PHE A 118 3.52 -3.19 -5.77
CA PHE A 118 4.45 -3.51 -4.68
C PHE A 118 4.12 -4.81 -3.96
N ASN A 119 3.08 -5.56 -4.40
CA ASN A 119 2.50 -6.68 -3.68
C ASN A 119 2.63 -8.04 -4.41
N ALA A 120 3.46 -8.15 -5.43
CA ALA A 120 3.75 -9.45 -6.03
C ALA A 120 4.39 -10.41 -4.99
N PRO A 121 4.11 -11.73 -5.03
CA PRO A 121 3.26 -12.44 -5.99
C PRO A 121 1.75 -12.26 -5.72
N TYR A 122 0.94 -12.37 -6.78
CA TYR A 122 -0.49 -12.11 -6.74
C TYR A 122 -1.33 -13.36 -6.41
N PHE A 123 -2.60 -13.14 -6.07
CA PHE A 123 -3.56 -14.06 -5.50
C PHE A 123 -3.25 -14.43 -4.04
N HIS A 124 -4.25 -15.00 -3.36
CA HIS A 124 -4.17 -15.36 -1.93
C HIS A 124 -3.11 -16.44 -1.61
N ASP A 125 -2.67 -17.17 -2.62
CA ASP A 125 -1.66 -18.23 -2.52
C ASP A 125 -0.35 -17.90 -3.27
N GLY A 126 -0.23 -16.69 -3.82
CA GLY A 126 0.98 -16.23 -4.48
C GLY A 126 1.29 -16.95 -5.81
N ARG A 127 0.27 -17.49 -6.49
CA ARG A 127 0.48 -18.32 -7.69
C ARG A 127 0.92 -17.57 -8.94
N TYR A 128 0.85 -16.26 -8.97
CA TYR A 128 1.19 -15.44 -10.14
C TYR A 128 2.17 -14.33 -9.78
N ASP A 129 3.22 -14.22 -10.57
CA ASP A 129 4.28 -13.23 -10.37
C ASP A 129 4.02 -11.92 -11.15
N THR A 130 3.18 -11.97 -12.20
CA THR A 130 2.94 -10.83 -13.11
C THR A 130 1.46 -10.56 -13.34
N TYR A 131 1.14 -9.33 -13.77
CA TYR A 131 -0.22 -8.97 -14.14
C TYR A 131 -0.70 -9.67 -15.41
N GLU A 132 0.18 -10.01 -16.34
CA GLU A 132 -0.16 -10.82 -17.51
C GLU A 132 -0.78 -12.16 -17.08
N GLN A 133 -0.13 -12.86 -16.16
CA GLN A 133 -0.63 -14.14 -15.62
C GLN A 133 -1.97 -13.96 -14.90
N VAL A 134 -2.15 -12.84 -14.17
CA VAL A 134 -3.43 -12.51 -13.52
C VAL A 134 -4.52 -12.28 -14.55
N VAL A 135 -4.27 -11.46 -15.58
CA VAL A 135 -5.24 -11.15 -16.65
C VAL A 135 -5.61 -12.43 -17.44
N GLU A 136 -4.63 -13.24 -17.80
CA GLU A 136 -4.85 -14.53 -18.47
C GLU A 136 -5.65 -15.52 -17.61
N HIS A 137 -5.50 -15.49 -16.28
CA HIS A 137 -6.33 -16.28 -15.38
C HIS A 137 -7.79 -15.85 -15.47
N PHE A 138 -8.07 -14.56 -15.36
CA PHE A 138 -9.43 -14.02 -15.46
C PHE A 138 -10.02 -14.23 -16.86
N ASP A 139 -9.23 -14.13 -17.93
CA ASP A 139 -9.64 -14.45 -19.28
C ASP A 139 -10.17 -15.88 -19.38
N ARG A 140 -9.42 -16.85 -18.84
CA ARG A 140 -9.85 -18.28 -18.84
C ARG A 140 -11.05 -18.54 -17.95
N VAL A 141 -11.14 -17.92 -16.76
CA VAL A 141 -12.20 -18.19 -15.79
C VAL A 141 -13.54 -17.61 -16.23
N PHE A 142 -13.52 -16.42 -16.82
CA PHE A 142 -14.74 -15.70 -17.23
C PHE A 142 -14.98 -15.69 -18.74
N ASP A 143 -14.14 -16.38 -19.52
CA ASP A 143 -14.26 -16.47 -20.98
C ASP A 143 -14.34 -15.06 -21.62
N LEU A 144 -13.35 -14.23 -21.33
CA LEU A 144 -13.37 -12.82 -21.73
C LEU A 144 -13.02 -12.60 -23.20
N GLU A 145 -12.44 -13.62 -23.85
CA GLU A 145 -12.05 -13.61 -25.28
C GLU A 145 -11.09 -12.45 -25.60
N LEU A 146 -10.08 -12.23 -24.73
CA LEU A 146 -9.13 -11.14 -24.88
C LEU A 146 -8.12 -11.44 -25.98
N SER A 147 -7.89 -10.46 -26.85
CA SER A 147 -6.75 -10.49 -27.76
C SER A 147 -5.44 -10.21 -27.01
N THR A 148 -4.30 -10.52 -27.62
CA THR A 148 -2.99 -10.20 -27.06
C THR A 148 -2.85 -8.70 -26.75
N GLN A 149 -3.44 -7.84 -27.60
CA GLN A 149 -3.42 -6.39 -27.38
C GLN A 149 -4.28 -5.99 -26.20
N ASP A 150 -5.45 -6.63 -26.01
CA ASP A 150 -6.32 -6.36 -24.85
C ASP A 150 -5.62 -6.73 -23.53
N VAL A 151 -4.90 -7.86 -23.50
CA VAL A 151 -4.10 -8.26 -22.34
C VAL A 151 -3.04 -7.18 -22.03
N GLN A 152 -2.30 -6.72 -23.05
CA GLN A 152 -1.28 -5.69 -22.87
C GLN A 152 -1.88 -4.35 -22.39
N ASP A 153 -3.02 -3.95 -22.91
CA ASP A 153 -3.70 -2.72 -22.50
C ASP A 153 -4.26 -2.83 -21.07
N LEU A 154 -4.85 -3.99 -20.68
CA LEU A 154 -5.26 -4.25 -19.29
C LEU A 154 -4.08 -4.25 -18.33
N VAL A 155 -2.97 -4.87 -18.70
CA VAL A 155 -1.73 -4.84 -17.90
C VAL A 155 -1.21 -3.41 -17.75
N ALA A 156 -1.24 -2.61 -18.81
CA ALA A 156 -0.86 -1.20 -18.72
C ALA A 156 -1.75 -0.44 -17.75
N TYR A 157 -3.07 -0.66 -17.80
CA TYR A 157 -4.02 -0.08 -16.84
C TYR A 157 -3.76 -0.52 -15.39
N LEU A 158 -3.55 -1.82 -15.15
CA LEU A 158 -3.26 -2.35 -13.81
C LEU A 158 -1.97 -1.78 -13.24
N ASN A 159 -0.92 -1.65 -14.08
CA ASN A 159 0.31 -0.97 -13.69
C ASN A 159 0.07 0.51 -13.35
N ALA A 160 -0.75 1.20 -14.14
CA ALA A 160 -1.06 2.61 -13.89
C ALA A 160 -1.83 2.81 -12.58
N VAL A 161 -2.80 1.95 -12.28
CA VAL A 161 -3.59 2.00 -11.02
C VAL A 161 -2.77 1.53 -9.83
N GLY A 162 -1.97 0.48 -10.01
CA GLY A 162 -1.16 -0.16 -8.97
C GLY A 162 0.08 0.61 -8.57
N ASP A 163 0.42 1.67 -9.32
CA ASP A 163 1.59 2.50 -9.05
C ASP A 163 1.35 3.47 -7.88
N GLY A 164 2.42 4.12 -7.44
CA GLY A 164 2.36 5.15 -6.40
C GLY A 164 3.66 5.94 -6.35
N GLU A 165 3.54 7.25 -6.26
CA GLU A 165 4.69 8.10 -6.02
C GLU A 165 5.18 7.90 -4.59
N ARG A 166 6.42 7.49 -4.46
CA ARG A 166 7.09 7.49 -3.16
C ARG A 166 7.45 8.94 -2.83
N PRO A 167 6.79 9.56 -1.85
CA PRO A 167 7.03 10.97 -1.54
C PRO A 167 8.43 11.22 -0.96
N PHE A 168 9.14 10.15 -0.60
CA PHE A 168 10.46 10.22 0.03
C PHE A 168 11.41 9.19 -0.58
N ASP A 169 12.65 9.61 -0.80
CA ASP A 169 13.74 8.68 -0.97
C ASP A 169 13.91 7.91 0.34
N LYS A 170 13.76 6.57 0.29
CA LYS A 170 13.77 5.72 1.50
C LYS A 170 15.08 5.83 2.30
N ASP A 171 16.14 6.28 1.65
CA ASP A 171 17.48 6.40 2.23
C ASP A 171 17.94 7.85 2.34
N GLY A 172 17.03 8.83 2.18
CA GLY A 172 17.36 10.24 2.22
C GLY A 172 17.57 10.76 3.64
N VAL A 173 18.56 11.66 3.82
CA VAL A 173 18.90 12.32 5.10
C VAL A 173 17.67 12.97 5.74
N VAL A 174 16.80 13.59 4.92
CA VAL A 174 15.59 14.27 5.41
C VAL A 174 14.62 13.29 6.05
N LEU A 175 14.44 12.09 5.45
CA LEU A 175 13.59 11.05 6.01
C LEU A 175 14.15 10.54 7.34
N ARG A 176 15.45 10.21 7.37
CA ARG A 176 16.13 9.75 8.59
C ARG A 176 16.04 10.76 9.73
N MET A 177 16.19 12.05 9.43
CA MET A 177 15.99 13.11 10.42
C MET A 177 14.55 13.17 10.93
N LYS A 178 13.57 12.99 10.04
CA LYS A 178 12.15 12.93 10.44
C LYS A 178 11.88 11.74 11.37
N GLU A 179 12.38 10.57 11.05
CA GLU A 179 12.26 9.35 11.88
C GLU A 179 12.90 9.55 13.27
N VAL A 180 14.08 10.18 13.34
CA VAL A 180 14.70 10.56 14.63
C VAL A 180 13.79 11.49 15.45
N LEU A 181 13.18 12.49 14.81
CA LEU A 181 12.27 13.42 15.50
C LEU A 181 10.98 12.72 15.96
N GLU A 182 10.40 11.85 15.15
CA GLU A 182 9.21 11.08 15.50
C GLU A 182 9.47 10.13 16.67
N LEU A 183 10.57 9.36 16.62
CA LEU A 183 10.98 8.50 17.74
C LEU A 183 11.31 9.28 19.01
N SER A 184 11.88 10.49 18.87
CA SER A 184 12.14 11.38 20.00
C SER A 184 10.84 11.87 20.65
N SER A 185 9.80 12.16 19.86
CA SER A 185 8.49 12.54 20.40
C SER A 185 7.80 11.41 21.18
N VAL A 186 8.03 10.14 20.76
CA VAL A 186 7.60 8.97 21.52
C VAL A 186 8.26 8.92 22.90
N LEU A 187 9.54 9.26 23.01
CA LEU A 187 10.25 9.35 24.29
C LEU A 187 9.66 10.42 25.21
N GLU A 188 9.29 11.59 24.67
CA GLU A 188 8.64 12.65 25.44
C GLU A 188 7.34 12.19 26.12
N ALA A 189 6.58 11.31 25.46
CA ALA A 189 5.36 10.74 26.00
C ALA A 189 5.61 9.53 26.95
N ALA A 190 6.56 8.66 26.60
CA ALA A 190 6.80 7.41 27.29
C ALA A 190 7.57 7.57 28.62
N ILE A 191 8.48 8.53 28.72
CA ILE A 191 9.28 8.79 29.93
C ILE A 191 8.38 9.19 31.11
N PRO A 192 7.46 10.16 31.00
CA PRO A 192 6.55 10.51 32.07
C PRO A 192 5.59 9.38 32.45
N ALA A 193 5.24 8.52 31.50
CA ALA A 193 4.39 7.36 31.72
C ALA A 193 5.12 6.17 32.39
N ALA A 194 6.43 6.27 32.59
CA ALA A 194 7.29 5.20 33.10
C ALA A 194 7.20 3.88 32.30
N ASP A 195 6.87 3.96 31.01
CA ASP A 195 6.82 2.78 30.13
C ASP A 195 8.23 2.43 29.65
N THR A 196 8.92 1.63 30.45
CA THR A 196 10.32 1.23 30.17
C THR A 196 10.47 0.42 28.88
N ALA A 197 9.45 -0.31 28.44
CA ALA A 197 9.50 -1.08 27.21
C ALA A 197 9.49 -0.15 25.99
N VAL A 198 8.56 0.82 25.97
CA VAL A 198 8.48 1.83 24.90
C VAL A 198 9.72 2.74 24.90
N VAL A 199 10.20 3.18 26.07
CA VAL A 199 11.44 3.96 26.17
C VAL A 199 12.63 3.19 25.57
N SER A 200 12.80 1.92 25.95
CA SER A 200 13.89 1.08 25.41
C SER A 200 13.83 0.92 23.91
N LEU A 201 12.63 0.66 23.36
CA LEU A 201 12.42 0.50 21.93
C LEU A 201 12.71 1.81 21.17
N ALA A 202 12.19 2.93 21.63
CA ALA A 202 12.40 4.23 21.01
C ALA A 202 13.87 4.68 21.06
N VAL A 203 14.57 4.48 22.18
CA VAL A 203 16.01 4.73 22.29
C VAL A 203 16.81 3.89 21.30
N THR A 204 16.46 2.61 21.16
CA THR A 204 17.11 1.72 20.19
C THR A 204 16.89 2.19 18.76
N GLY A 205 15.65 2.58 18.42
CA GLY A 205 15.30 3.14 17.11
C GLY A 205 16.04 4.44 16.80
N VAL A 206 16.03 5.41 17.71
CA VAL A 206 16.80 6.66 17.54
C VAL A 206 18.28 6.35 17.31
N GLY A 207 18.86 5.43 18.06
CA GLY A 207 20.25 5.04 17.89
C GLY A 207 20.54 4.36 16.54
N ALA A 208 19.58 3.64 15.97
CA ALA A 208 19.69 3.07 14.63
C ALA A 208 19.66 4.16 13.56
N GLU A 209 18.67 5.04 13.59
CA GLU A 209 18.52 6.14 12.62
C GLU A 209 19.71 7.12 12.64
N LEU A 210 20.25 7.40 13.81
CA LEU A 210 21.45 8.24 13.94
C LEU A 210 22.69 7.58 13.32
N ARG A 211 22.84 6.26 13.38
CA ARG A 211 23.93 5.54 12.69
C ARG A 211 23.76 5.63 11.17
N GLU A 212 22.58 5.36 10.66
CA GLU A 212 22.26 5.51 9.24
C GLU A 212 22.54 6.93 8.74
N LEU A 213 22.16 7.95 9.50
CA LEU A 213 22.47 9.35 9.19
C LEU A 213 23.99 9.60 9.07
N THR A 214 24.81 8.99 9.93
CA THR A 214 26.27 9.20 9.87
C THR A 214 26.89 8.59 8.61
N GLU A 215 26.30 7.54 8.06
CA GLU A 215 26.72 6.93 6.79
C GLU A 215 26.41 7.83 5.59
N HIS A 216 25.32 8.61 5.65
CA HIS A 216 24.89 9.55 4.60
C HIS A 216 25.55 10.94 4.67
N ILE A 217 26.31 11.25 5.71
CA ILE A 217 27.01 12.54 5.84
C ILE A 217 27.95 12.87 4.67
N PRO A 218 28.70 11.92 4.09
CA PRO A 218 29.52 12.18 2.91
C PRO A 218 28.72 12.73 1.71
N ASP A 219 27.49 12.21 1.53
CA ASP A 219 26.61 12.59 0.41
C ASP A 219 26.07 14.01 0.56
N ILE A 220 25.82 14.46 1.80
CA ILE A 220 25.38 15.83 2.09
C ILE A 220 26.43 16.86 1.64
N ARG A 221 27.72 16.57 1.84
CA ARG A 221 28.81 17.44 1.42
C ARG A 221 28.91 17.59 -0.09
N ASN A 222 28.51 16.55 -0.83
CA ASN A 222 28.55 16.55 -2.29
C ASN A 222 27.32 17.19 -2.93
N THR A 223 26.15 17.14 -2.30
CA THR A 223 24.89 17.70 -2.85
C THR A 223 24.72 19.19 -2.58
N SER A 224 25.36 19.74 -1.53
CA SER A 224 25.19 21.16 -1.16
C SER A 224 25.95 22.16 -2.01
N ILE A 225 26.83 21.73 -2.91
CA ILE A 225 27.68 22.63 -3.73
C ILE A 225 27.18 22.78 -5.17
N GLY A 226 26.36 21.86 -5.68
CA GLY A 226 25.94 21.84 -7.08
C GLY A 226 24.52 22.34 -7.41
N GLY A 227 23.66 22.54 -6.40
CA GLY A 227 22.22 22.71 -6.62
C GLY A 227 21.63 24.12 -6.41
N LYS A 228 22.42 25.11 -6.03
CA LYS A 228 21.88 26.43 -5.64
C LYS A 228 21.68 27.44 -6.78
N ASP A 229 22.24 27.23 -7.96
CA ASP A 229 22.28 28.31 -8.96
C ASP A 229 21.34 28.20 -10.16
N GLN A 230 20.58 27.10 -10.31
CA GLN A 230 19.73 26.97 -11.50
C GLN A 230 18.23 27.26 -11.30
N ARG A 231 17.74 27.43 -10.06
CA ARG A 231 16.31 27.70 -9.81
C ARG A 231 15.98 29.15 -9.39
N LEU A 232 16.99 29.99 -9.17
CA LEU A 232 16.79 31.41 -8.87
C LEU A 232 16.93 32.34 -10.07
N ALA A 233 17.35 31.84 -11.24
CA ALA A 233 17.49 32.63 -12.47
C ALA A 233 16.28 32.55 -13.41
N ALA A 234 15.18 31.88 -13.02
CA ALA A 234 13.98 31.71 -13.82
C ALA A 234 12.72 32.27 -13.13
N ARG A 235 12.87 33.37 -12.37
CA ARG A 235 11.75 34.21 -11.94
C ARG A 235 12.03 35.66 -12.20
#